data_d12ed990ef9043b1d0205933802f1848
#
_entry.id   d12ed990ef9043b1d0205933802f1848
#
_cell.length_a   1.000
_cell.length_b   1.000
_cell.length_c   1.000
_cell.angle_alpha   90.00
_cell.angle_beta   90.00
_cell.angle_gamma   90.00
#
_symmetry.space_group_name_H-M   'P 1'
#
loop_
_entity.id
_entity.type
_entity.pdbx_description
1 polymer ?
#
loop_
_entity_poly.entity_id
_entity_poly.type
_entity_poly.pdbx_seq_one_letter_code
_entity_poly.pdbx_strand_id
1 'polypeptide(L)'
;PVILEGENSFLSWLEKRILLREHALIVVAEGAGSNWFIENELQKDASGNIIHPDPGKFLRDKILNYFETKNIPIQMKYFDPSYIIRSVPANAEDAIFCDSLARNAVHAGMAGKTGITIGYINNEFVHIPIEMVIKGRKQVNPEGSLWRSVLASTGQPEETLIYFNNSQKIVD
;
A
#
# COMPACT_ATOMS: atom_id res chain seq x y z
N PRO A 1 4.91 5.12 -7.72
CA PRO A 1 5.00 6.37 -6.99
C PRO A 1 3.94 7.33 -7.48
N VAL A 2 3.43 8.14 -6.56
CA VAL A 2 2.40 9.14 -6.86
C VAL A 2 3.07 10.50 -6.91
N ILE A 3 2.87 11.25 -8.01
CA ILE A 3 3.29 12.63 -8.11
C ILE A 3 2.23 13.48 -7.42
N LEU A 4 2.61 14.18 -6.37
CA LEU A 4 1.67 14.96 -5.57
C LEU A 4 1.37 16.33 -6.18
N GLU A 5 2.38 17.04 -6.68
CA GLU A 5 2.31 18.43 -7.13
C GLU A 5 2.67 18.56 -8.61
N GLY A 6 2.04 19.50 -9.32
CA GLY A 6 2.23 19.73 -10.75
C GLY A 6 0.95 19.66 -11.54
N GLU A 7 1.03 19.84 -12.87
CA GLU A 7 -0.14 20.04 -13.75
C GLU A 7 -1.04 18.78 -13.84
N ASN A 8 -0.47 17.58 -13.89
CA ASN A 8 -1.19 16.30 -13.92
C ASN A 8 -0.98 15.47 -12.65
N SER A 9 -0.87 16.15 -11.52
CA SER A 9 -0.59 15.54 -10.23
C SER A 9 -1.86 15.03 -9.54
N PHE A 10 -1.64 14.26 -8.48
CA PHE A 10 -2.72 13.81 -7.62
C PHE A 10 -3.55 14.97 -7.03
N LEU A 11 -2.90 16.04 -6.57
CA LEU A 11 -3.59 17.19 -5.97
C LEU A 11 -4.42 17.96 -7.01
N SER A 12 -3.92 18.15 -8.23
CA SER A 12 -4.69 18.81 -9.29
C SER A 12 -5.88 17.96 -9.76
N TRP A 13 -5.72 16.64 -9.81
CA TRP A 13 -6.83 15.74 -10.08
C TRP A 13 -7.87 15.75 -8.95
N LEU A 14 -7.42 15.75 -7.69
CA LEU A 14 -8.31 15.80 -6.54
C LEU A 14 -9.11 17.10 -6.50
N GLU A 15 -8.48 18.23 -6.84
CA GLU A 15 -9.18 19.53 -6.98
C GLU A 15 -10.32 19.43 -7.99
N LYS A 16 -10.02 18.94 -9.20
CA LYS A 16 -11.04 18.74 -10.25
C LYS A 16 -12.19 17.84 -9.77
N ARG A 17 -11.84 16.76 -9.05
CA ARG A 17 -12.84 15.83 -8.50
C ARG A 17 -13.72 16.48 -7.44
N ILE A 18 -13.13 17.23 -6.51
CA ILE A 18 -13.89 17.94 -5.47
C ILE A 18 -14.80 19.00 -6.06
N LEU A 19 -14.31 19.79 -7.01
CA LEU A 19 -15.13 20.81 -7.69
C LEU A 19 -16.29 20.20 -8.50
N LEU A 20 -16.11 19.00 -9.05
CA LEU A 20 -17.13 18.33 -9.86
C LEU A 20 -18.11 17.50 -9.02
N ARG A 21 -17.64 16.82 -7.98
CA ARG A 21 -18.40 15.80 -7.24
C ARG A 21 -18.65 16.15 -5.78
N GLU A 22 -18.05 17.22 -5.28
CA GLU A 22 -18.17 17.73 -3.89
C GLU A 22 -17.63 16.75 -2.82
N HIS A 23 -17.14 15.58 -3.21
CA HIS A 23 -16.57 14.60 -2.30
C HIS A 23 -15.49 13.72 -2.96
N ALA A 24 -14.60 13.18 -2.12
CA ALA A 24 -13.65 12.15 -2.50
C ALA A 24 -13.39 11.20 -1.33
N LEU A 25 -13.12 9.94 -1.64
CA LEU A 25 -12.55 8.96 -0.71
C LEU A 25 -11.16 8.60 -1.20
N ILE A 26 -10.19 8.72 -0.32
CA ILE A 26 -8.78 8.40 -0.61
C ILE A 26 -8.37 7.25 0.29
N VAL A 27 -7.95 6.15 -0.32
CA VAL A 27 -7.41 4.98 0.38
C VAL A 27 -5.91 4.92 0.13
N VAL A 28 -5.13 4.95 1.21
CA VAL A 28 -3.66 4.97 1.17
C VAL A 28 -3.13 3.71 1.82
N ALA A 29 -2.33 2.94 1.10
CA ALA A 29 -1.62 1.81 1.67
C ALA A 29 -0.44 2.28 2.53
N GLU A 30 -0.10 1.52 3.57
CA GLU A 30 1.01 1.82 4.50
C GLU A 30 2.36 2.00 3.77
N GLY A 31 2.59 1.25 2.70
CA GLY A 31 3.80 1.35 1.87
C GLY A 31 3.72 2.37 0.73
N ALA A 32 2.62 3.12 0.61
CA ALA A 32 2.49 4.14 -0.42
C ALA A 32 3.39 5.35 -0.13
N GLY A 33 3.86 5.99 -1.19
CA GLY A 33 4.59 7.25 -1.04
C GLY A 33 5.97 7.13 -0.40
N SER A 34 6.62 5.98 -0.49
CA SER A 34 7.99 5.80 0.00
C SER A 34 8.98 6.84 -0.55
N ASN A 35 8.69 7.36 -1.73
CA ASN A 35 9.45 8.44 -2.39
C ASN A 35 9.12 9.85 -1.87
N TRP A 36 8.11 10.01 -1.01
CA TRP A 36 7.78 11.31 -0.42
C TRP A 36 8.68 11.67 0.75
N PHE A 37 9.40 10.70 1.29
CA PHE A 37 10.25 10.84 2.46
C PHE A 37 11.71 10.71 2.06
N ILE A 38 12.55 11.63 2.54
CA ILE A 38 13.99 11.60 2.30
C ILE A 38 14.60 10.56 3.25
N GLU A 39 15.28 9.55 2.71
CA GLU A 39 15.85 8.43 3.50
C GLU A 39 16.77 8.89 4.65
N ASN A 40 17.48 10.00 4.48
CA ASN A 40 18.40 10.53 5.50
C ASN A 40 17.70 11.16 6.72
N GLU A 41 16.39 11.40 6.65
CA GLU A 41 15.60 11.99 7.74
C GLU A 41 14.80 10.94 8.50
N LEU A 42 14.88 9.67 8.11
CA LEU A 42 14.12 8.60 8.73
C LEU A 42 14.72 8.22 10.10
N GLN A 43 13.90 8.32 11.13
CA GLN A 43 14.24 7.88 12.48
C GLN A 43 14.32 6.35 12.53
N LYS A 44 15.18 5.83 13.41
CA LYS A 44 15.25 4.40 13.70
C LYS A 44 14.62 4.10 15.05
N ASP A 45 13.93 2.97 15.15
CA ASP A 45 13.44 2.46 16.42
C ASP A 45 14.59 1.92 17.29
N ALA A 46 14.28 1.52 18.54
CA ALA A 46 15.24 0.95 19.48
C ALA A 46 15.89 -0.37 18.97
N SER A 47 15.28 -1.00 17.97
CA SER A 47 15.77 -2.23 17.34
C SER A 47 16.58 -1.96 16.07
N GLY A 48 16.76 -0.68 15.69
CA GLY A 48 17.49 -0.27 14.49
C GLY A 48 16.68 -0.28 13.19
N ASN A 49 15.38 -0.56 13.25
CA ASN A 49 14.51 -0.53 12.07
C ASN A 49 14.12 0.92 11.74
N ILE A 50 14.01 1.21 10.45
CA ILE A 50 13.57 2.52 9.97
C ILE A 50 12.09 2.71 10.33
N ILE A 51 11.78 3.76 11.07
CA ILE A 51 10.42 4.20 11.33
C ILE A 51 9.96 4.97 10.11
N HIS A 52 9.09 4.35 9.29
CA HIS A 52 8.48 5.06 8.17
C HIS A 52 7.44 6.05 8.69
N PRO A 53 7.51 7.33 8.25
CA PRO A 53 6.45 8.29 8.54
C PRO A 53 5.10 7.77 8.01
N ASP A 54 4.02 8.14 8.68
CA ASP A 54 2.66 7.79 8.29
C ASP A 54 2.29 8.49 6.97
N PRO A 55 2.18 7.76 5.83
CA PRO A 55 1.89 8.38 4.54
C PRO A 55 0.48 9.00 4.50
N GLY A 56 -0.44 8.49 5.31
CA GLY A 56 -1.79 9.02 5.39
C GLY A 56 -1.82 10.39 6.06
N LYS A 57 -1.10 10.58 7.16
CA LYS A 57 -0.97 11.89 7.82
C LYS A 57 -0.25 12.90 6.94
N PHE A 58 0.85 12.48 6.33
CA PHE A 58 1.58 13.33 5.40
C PHE A 58 0.69 13.81 4.25
N LEU A 59 -0.03 12.88 3.62
CA LEU A 59 -0.93 13.22 2.52
C LEU A 59 -2.09 14.11 2.97
N ARG A 60 -2.65 13.86 4.16
CA ARG A 60 -3.66 14.73 4.77
C ARG A 60 -3.17 16.17 4.85
N ASP A 61 -1.99 16.37 5.41
CA ASP A 61 -1.45 17.70 5.65
C ASP A 61 -1.13 18.42 4.32
N LYS A 62 -0.63 17.67 3.32
CA LYS A 62 -0.42 18.18 1.96
C LYS A 62 -1.73 18.59 1.28
N ILE A 63 -2.78 17.81 1.42
CA ILE A 63 -4.10 18.13 0.85
C ILE A 63 -4.68 19.38 1.51
N LEU A 64 -4.67 19.45 2.84
CA LEU A 64 -5.19 20.62 3.56
C LEU A 64 -4.48 21.90 3.14
N ASN A 65 -3.15 21.88 3.12
CA ASN A 65 -2.35 23.03 2.68
C ASN A 65 -2.65 23.43 1.22
N TYR A 66 -2.76 22.45 0.32
CA TYR A 66 -3.08 22.72 -1.09
C TYR A 66 -4.41 23.43 -1.25
N PHE A 67 -5.47 22.92 -0.62
CA PHE A 67 -6.81 23.52 -0.73
C PHE A 67 -6.92 24.87 -0.02
N GLU A 68 -6.18 25.08 1.08
CA GLU A 68 -6.05 26.37 1.73
C GLU A 68 -5.41 27.41 0.81
N THR A 69 -4.31 27.09 0.13
CA THR A 69 -3.65 28.00 -0.82
C THR A 69 -4.53 28.37 -2.01
N LYS A 70 -5.47 27.48 -2.37
CA LYS A 70 -6.46 27.71 -3.43
C LYS A 70 -7.73 28.43 -2.96
N ASN A 71 -7.86 28.72 -1.66
CA ASN A 71 -9.08 29.24 -1.05
C ASN A 71 -10.33 28.37 -1.33
N ILE A 72 -10.17 27.05 -1.42
CA ILE A 72 -11.27 26.11 -1.60
C ILE A 72 -11.54 25.46 -0.25
N PRO A 73 -12.72 25.71 0.37
CA PRO A 73 -13.04 25.12 1.66
C PRO A 73 -13.30 23.62 1.53
N ILE A 74 -12.59 22.82 2.32
CA ILE A 74 -12.82 21.38 2.41
C ILE A 74 -12.96 20.95 3.88
N GLN A 75 -13.74 19.90 4.10
CA GLN A 75 -13.79 19.21 5.39
C GLN A 75 -13.21 17.81 5.22
N MET A 76 -12.09 17.53 5.89
CA MET A 76 -11.43 16.24 5.82
C MET A 76 -11.55 15.46 7.12
N LYS A 77 -11.80 14.16 7.00
CA LYS A 77 -11.70 13.20 8.08
C LYS A 77 -10.60 12.20 7.75
N TYR A 78 -9.65 12.03 8.67
CA TYR A 78 -8.61 11.00 8.59
C TYR A 78 -9.00 9.84 9.49
N PHE A 79 -8.86 8.63 8.98
CA PHE A 79 -9.18 7.41 9.70
C PHE A 79 -8.09 6.35 9.48
N ASP A 80 -7.51 5.85 10.57
CA ASP A 80 -6.59 4.71 10.56
C ASP A 80 -7.31 3.49 11.15
N PRO A 81 -7.72 2.54 10.29
CA PRO A 81 -8.49 1.37 10.72
C PRO A 81 -7.64 0.23 11.28
N SER A 82 -6.31 0.37 11.37
CA SER A 82 -5.36 -0.72 11.58
C SER A 82 -5.69 -1.62 12.78
N TYR A 83 -5.97 -1.06 13.94
CA TYR A 83 -6.35 -1.83 15.13
C TYR A 83 -7.77 -2.37 15.06
N ILE A 84 -8.69 -1.61 14.50
CA ILE A 84 -10.09 -2.01 14.37
C ILE A 84 -10.21 -3.23 13.47
N ILE A 85 -9.56 -3.23 12.31
CA ILE A 85 -9.58 -4.36 11.36
C ILE A 85 -8.99 -5.62 12.00
N ARG A 86 -7.90 -5.49 12.77
CA ARG A 86 -7.24 -6.64 13.41
C ARG A 86 -8.03 -7.24 14.57
N SER A 87 -8.97 -6.52 15.15
CA SER A 87 -9.80 -6.97 16.27
C SER A 87 -11.18 -7.49 15.85
N VAL A 88 -11.52 -7.42 14.57
CA VAL A 88 -12.77 -7.95 14.05
C VAL A 88 -12.68 -9.49 13.96
N PRO A 89 -13.71 -10.23 14.38
CA PRO A 89 -13.78 -11.68 14.17
C PRO A 89 -13.69 -12.03 12.68
N ALA A 90 -13.01 -13.15 12.39
CA ALA A 90 -12.93 -13.65 11.01
C ALA A 90 -14.35 -13.97 10.49
N ASN A 91 -14.60 -13.66 9.23
CA ASN A 91 -15.79 -14.13 8.54
C ASN A 91 -15.69 -15.66 8.31
N ALA A 92 -16.76 -16.29 7.82
CA ALA A 92 -16.79 -17.75 7.64
C ALA A 92 -15.73 -18.26 6.65
N GLU A 93 -15.49 -17.54 5.58
CA GLU A 93 -14.48 -17.88 4.55
C GLU A 93 -13.07 -17.78 5.12
N ASP A 94 -12.75 -16.68 5.78
CA ASP A 94 -11.46 -16.50 6.45
C ASP A 94 -11.23 -17.52 7.56
N ALA A 95 -12.28 -17.88 8.32
CA ALA A 95 -12.19 -18.89 9.37
C ALA A 95 -11.83 -20.27 8.81
N ILE A 96 -12.46 -20.70 7.71
CA ILE A 96 -12.16 -21.98 7.03
C ILE A 96 -10.74 -21.95 6.47
N PHE A 97 -10.34 -20.85 5.85
CA PHE A 97 -8.99 -20.69 5.31
C PHE A 97 -7.93 -20.74 6.42
N CYS A 98 -8.14 -20.03 7.52
CA CYS A 98 -7.22 -20.04 8.66
C CYS A 98 -7.13 -21.41 9.33
N ASP A 99 -8.25 -22.14 9.49
CA ASP A 99 -8.23 -23.50 10.01
C ASP A 99 -7.39 -24.44 9.13
N SER A 100 -7.60 -24.38 7.83
CA SER A 100 -6.84 -25.17 6.86
C SER A 100 -5.34 -24.81 6.87
N LEU A 101 -5.01 -23.52 6.95
CA LEU A 101 -3.64 -23.04 7.05
C LEU A 101 -2.96 -23.54 8.33
N ALA A 102 -3.66 -23.46 9.46
CA ALA A 102 -3.17 -23.91 10.75
C ALA A 102 -2.93 -25.43 10.79
N ARG A 103 -3.84 -26.22 10.24
CA ARG A 103 -3.67 -27.70 10.13
C ARG A 103 -2.43 -28.07 9.33
N ASN A 104 -2.22 -27.41 8.19
CA ASN A 104 -1.02 -27.65 7.37
C ASN A 104 0.26 -27.26 8.14
N ALA A 105 0.23 -26.18 8.92
CA ALA A 105 1.38 -25.77 9.74
C ALA A 105 1.68 -26.79 10.84
N VAL A 106 0.66 -27.29 11.53
CA VAL A 106 0.81 -28.34 12.56
C VAL A 106 1.36 -29.64 11.96
N HIS A 107 0.82 -30.09 10.83
CA HIS A 107 1.31 -31.29 10.15
C HIS A 107 2.77 -31.14 9.69
N ALA A 108 3.15 -29.96 9.19
CA ALA A 108 4.55 -29.69 8.85
C ALA A 108 5.48 -29.77 10.07
N GLY A 109 5.08 -29.18 11.20
CA GLY A 109 5.81 -29.25 12.45
C GLY A 109 5.94 -30.69 12.97
N MET A 110 4.85 -31.44 12.96
CA MET A 110 4.85 -32.87 13.34
C MET A 110 5.71 -33.73 12.43
N ALA A 111 5.87 -33.36 11.16
CA ALA A 111 6.77 -34.01 10.22
C ALA A 111 8.23 -33.53 10.35
N GLY A 112 8.57 -32.75 11.38
CA GLY A 112 9.93 -32.26 11.63
C GLY A 112 10.40 -31.16 10.67
N LYS A 113 9.52 -30.53 9.92
CA LYS A 113 9.87 -29.43 9.00
C LYS A 113 10.07 -28.14 9.79
N THR A 114 11.20 -27.48 9.58
CA THR A 114 11.58 -26.21 10.21
C THR A 114 12.00 -25.19 9.14
N GLY A 115 12.06 -23.90 9.52
CA GLY A 115 12.49 -22.85 8.61
C GLY A 115 11.54 -22.62 7.41
N ILE A 116 10.26 -22.95 7.57
CA ILE A 116 9.25 -22.82 6.52
C ILE A 116 8.07 -21.96 6.98
N THR A 117 7.36 -21.42 6.00
CA THR A 117 6.00 -20.89 6.16
C THR A 117 5.04 -21.67 5.26
N ILE A 118 3.75 -21.67 5.63
CA ILE A 118 2.72 -22.24 4.78
C ILE A 118 2.24 -21.15 3.84
N GLY A 119 2.36 -21.39 2.53
CA GLY A 119 1.80 -20.55 1.48
C GLY A 119 0.57 -21.19 0.84
N TYR A 120 -0.18 -20.39 0.09
CA TYR A 120 -1.31 -20.84 -0.70
C TYR A 120 -1.10 -20.41 -2.15
N ILE A 121 -0.87 -21.37 -3.04
CA ILE A 121 -0.53 -21.15 -4.45
C ILE A 121 -1.34 -22.10 -5.31
N ASN A 122 -2.03 -21.57 -6.31
CA ASN A 122 -2.86 -22.36 -7.23
C ASN A 122 -3.87 -23.26 -6.51
N ASN A 123 -4.53 -22.74 -5.49
CA ASN A 123 -5.52 -23.46 -4.65
C ASN A 123 -4.94 -24.60 -3.82
N GLU A 124 -3.63 -24.66 -3.60
CA GLU A 124 -2.97 -25.66 -2.78
C GLU A 124 -2.11 -25.04 -1.69
N PHE A 125 -2.08 -25.67 -0.51
CA PHE A 125 -1.17 -25.28 0.56
C PHE A 125 0.21 -25.88 0.30
N VAL A 126 1.21 -25.02 0.30
CA VAL A 126 2.60 -25.37 0.00
C VAL A 126 3.53 -24.95 1.13
N HIS A 127 4.61 -25.71 1.32
CA HIS A 127 5.67 -25.35 2.26
C HIS A 127 6.71 -24.49 1.55
N ILE A 128 6.91 -23.27 2.01
CA ILE A 128 7.84 -22.31 1.41
C ILE A 128 8.98 -22.05 2.40
N PRO A 129 10.24 -22.25 2.04
CA PRO A 129 11.36 -21.86 2.88
C PRO A 129 11.31 -20.36 3.21
N ILE A 130 11.51 -20.00 4.48
CA ILE A 130 11.49 -18.59 4.92
C ILE A 130 12.51 -17.76 4.15
N GLU A 131 13.67 -18.32 3.84
CA GLU A 131 14.71 -17.67 3.04
C GLU A 131 14.22 -17.26 1.64
N MET A 132 13.28 -17.99 1.05
CA MET A 132 12.67 -17.59 -0.23
C MET A 132 11.70 -16.42 -0.07
N VAL A 133 10.97 -16.40 1.05
CA VAL A 133 9.97 -15.35 1.30
C VAL A 133 10.64 -13.99 1.55
N ILE A 134 11.78 -13.98 2.22
CA ILE A 134 12.48 -12.74 2.59
C ILE A 134 13.38 -12.18 1.47
N LYS A 135 13.60 -12.91 0.37
CA LYS A 135 14.42 -12.44 -0.76
C LYS A 135 13.92 -11.19 -1.45
N GLY A 136 12.66 -10.86 -1.30
CA GLY A 136 12.09 -9.66 -1.90
C GLY A 136 10.74 -9.30 -1.30
N ARG A 137 10.40 -8.02 -1.36
CA ARG A 137 9.06 -7.55 -0.98
C ARG A 137 8.15 -7.58 -2.21
N LYS A 138 6.96 -8.15 -2.04
CA LYS A 138 5.93 -8.10 -3.08
C LYS A 138 5.47 -6.65 -3.25
N GLN A 139 5.58 -6.15 -4.46
CA GLN A 139 5.11 -4.81 -4.84
C GLN A 139 3.98 -4.92 -5.86
N VAL A 140 3.15 -3.89 -5.92
CA VAL A 140 2.12 -3.78 -6.95
C VAL A 140 2.83 -3.55 -8.30
N ASN A 141 2.54 -4.40 -9.28
CA ASN A 141 3.01 -4.18 -10.64
C ASN A 141 2.15 -3.09 -11.31
N PRO A 142 2.73 -1.92 -11.65
CA PRO A 142 1.98 -0.83 -12.25
C PRO A 142 1.42 -1.16 -13.65
N GLU A 143 2.02 -2.11 -14.36
CA GLU A 143 1.55 -2.59 -15.66
C GLU A 143 0.58 -3.78 -15.54
N GLY A 144 0.34 -4.24 -14.32
CA GLY A 144 -0.52 -5.38 -14.04
C GLY A 144 -2.01 -5.07 -14.11
N SER A 145 -2.82 -6.12 -14.29
CA SER A 145 -4.29 -6.01 -14.36
C SER A 145 -4.90 -5.41 -13.10
N LEU A 146 -4.35 -5.72 -11.92
CA LEU A 146 -4.82 -5.18 -10.64
C LEU A 146 -4.73 -3.65 -10.64
N TRP A 147 -3.57 -3.08 -11.01
CA TRP A 147 -3.39 -1.64 -11.01
C TRP A 147 -4.25 -0.95 -12.07
N ARG A 148 -4.37 -1.53 -13.27
CA ARG A 148 -5.29 -1.01 -14.30
C ARG A 148 -6.74 -0.98 -13.82
N SER A 149 -7.19 -2.00 -13.09
CA SER A 149 -8.53 -2.01 -12.50
C SER A 149 -8.71 -0.91 -11.47
N VAL A 150 -7.68 -0.61 -10.66
CA VAL A 150 -7.70 0.51 -9.71
C VAL A 150 -7.83 1.83 -10.45
N LEU A 151 -7.02 2.06 -11.49
CA LEU A 151 -7.10 3.29 -12.30
C LEU A 151 -8.48 3.47 -12.95
N ALA A 152 -9.00 2.41 -13.54
CA ALA A 152 -10.32 2.44 -14.17
C ALA A 152 -11.47 2.74 -13.19
N SER A 153 -11.40 2.18 -11.98
CA SER A 153 -12.45 2.36 -10.97
C SER A 153 -12.37 3.70 -10.24
N THR A 154 -11.18 4.26 -10.09
CA THR A 154 -10.96 5.52 -9.37
C THR A 154 -10.93 6.75 -10.27
N GLY A 155 -10.58 6.58 -11.55
CA GLY A 155 -10.38 7.66 -12.50
C GLY A 155 -9.18 8.55 -12.18
N GLN A 156 -8.25 8.06 -11.34
CA GLN A 156 -7.00 8.78 -11.10
C GLN A 156 -6.10 8.72 -12.35
N PRO A 157 -5.21 9.73 -12.56
CA PRO A 157 -4.40 9.81 -13.77
C PRO A 157 -3.43 8.62 -13.90
N GLU A 158 -3.32 8.08 -15.10
CA GLU A 158 -2.35 7.03 -15.43
C GLU A 158 -0.91 7.57 -15.43
N GLU A 159 -0.73 8.84 -15.72
CA GLU A 159 0.56 9.52 -15.87
C GLU A 159 1.39 9.62 -14.57
N THR A 160 0.81 9.31 -13.43
CA THR A 160 1.58 9.16 -12.18
C THR A 160 2.67 8.07 -12.26
N LEU A 161 2.71 7.28 -13.34
CA LEU A 161 3.64 6.16 -13.55
C LEU A 161 4.74 6.42 -14.58
N ILE A 162 4.63 7.44 -15.43
CA ILE A 162 5.52 7.62 -16.60
C ILE A 162 6.97 7.95 -16.23
N TYR A 163 7.24 8.47 -15.04
CA TYR A 163 8.60 8.84 -14.63
C TYR A 163 9.52 7.66 -14.25
N PHE A 164 9.03 6.42 -14.11
CA PHE A 164 9.88 5.28 -13.76
C PHE A 164 10.66 4.69 -14.94
N ASN A 165 10.13 4.76 -16.14
CA ASN A 165 10.81 4.19 -17.31
C ASN A 165 12.05 4.97 -17.78
N ASN A 166 12.20 6.22 -17.35
CA ASN A 166 13.37 7.04 -17.73
C ASN A 166 14.54 6.94 -16.75
N SER A 167 14.32 6.48 -15.51
CA SER A 167 15.38 6.37 -14.51
C SER A 167 16.12 5.03 -14.53
N GLN A 168 15.57 4.00 -15.17
CA GLN A 168 16.25 2.71 -15.34
C GLN A 168 17.05 2.56 -16.65
N LYS A 169 17.07 3.57 -17.52
CA LYS A 169 17.87 3.57 -18.77
C LYS A 169 19.26 4.17 -18.63
N ILE A 170 19.71 4.45 -17.42
CA ILE A 170 21.07 4.98 -17.18
C ILE A 170 21.83 4.03 -16.24
N VAL A 171 21.90 2.76 -16.56
CA VAL A 171 22.97 1.85 -16.12
C VAL A 171 23.07 0.74 -17.16
N ASP A 172 23.79 1.00 -18.22
CA ASP A 172 24.54 0.01 -19.01
C ASP A 172 26.01 0.39 -18.97
#